data_39427ee1cadf2e5d121363378de28807
#
_entry.id   39427ee1cadf2e5d121363378de28807
#
_cell.length_a   1.000
_cell.length_b   1.000
_cell.length_c   1.000
_cell.angle_alpha   90.00
_cell.angle_beta   90.00
_cell.angle_gamma   90.00
#
_symmetry.space_group_name_H-M   'P 1'
#
loop_
_entity.id
_entity.type
_entity.pdbx_description
1 polymer ?
#
loop_
_entity_poly.entity_id
_entity_poly.type
_entity_poly.pdbx_seq_one_letter_code
_entity_poly.pdbx_strand_id
1 'polypeptide(L)'
;YAIISETKETGDGMEIEGLVKKQRAYFRTQATKDLEIRRNALKKLRSAIRDMEAEIHAALRADLNKSDMEAYMSETGMVLSELTYQLRHMEQWQSQSAYIHHLHSFSKSWTQFEPYGVVLV
;
A
#
# COMPACT_ATOMS: atom_id res chain seq x y z
N TYR A 1 -2.47 -4.02 0.82
CA TYR A 1 -1.39 -3.96 1.82
C TYR A 1 -1.92 -4.57 3.11
N ALA A 2 -1.49 -5.79 3.45
CA ALA A 2 -1.66 -6.31 4.79
C ALA A 2 -0.43 -5.88 5.58
N ILE A 3 -0.61 -4.97 6.53
CA ILE A 3 0.45 -4.60 7.47
C ILE A 3 0.61 -5.78 8.41
N ILE A 4 1.77 -6.41 8.37
CA ILE A 4 2.16 -7.43 9.33
C ILE A 4 2.60 -6.69 10.60
N SER A 5 1.68 -6.51 11.55
CA SER A 5 2.03 -6.16 12.91
C SER A 5 2.19 -7.44 13.71
N GLU A 6 3.35 -7.60 14.30
CA GLU A 6 3.87 -8.61 15.23
C GLU A 6 4.87 -9.59 14.61
N THR A 7 6.11 -9.14 14.51
CA THR A 7 7.25 -10.04 14.66
C THR A 7 7.62 -10.10 16.14
N LYS A 8 6.99 -11.01 16.87
CA LYS A 8 7.58 -11.53 18.09
C LYS A 8 8.65 -12.52 17.63
N GLU A 9 9.90 -12.23 17.90
CA GLU A 9 11.00 -13.19 17.74
C GLU A 9 10.72 -14.43 18.59
N THR A 10 10.20 -15.45 17.97
CA THR A 10 10.31 -16.83 18.42
C THR A 10 10.87 -17.60 17.24
N GLY A 11 12.04 -18.16 17.43
CA GLY A 11 12.84 -18.88 16.42
C GLY A 11 12.20 -20.17 15.93
N ASP A 12 11.04 -20.03 15.29
CA ASP A 12 10.43 -21.06 14.47
C ASP A 12 10.18 -20.41 13.11
N GLY A 13 10.99 -20.81 12.13
CA GLY A 13 10.95 -20.23 10.80
C GLY A 13 9.55 -20.33 10.24
N MET A 14 8.83 -19.21 10.28
CA MET A 14 7.54 -19.10 9.62
C MET A 14 7.82 -19.33 8.14
N GLU A 15 7.47 -20.51 7.68
CA GLU A 15 7.74 -20.96 6.32
C GLU A 15 7.18 -19.91 5.35
N ILE A 16 8.08 -19.26 4.59
CA ILE A 16 7.72 -18.18 3.65
C ILE A 16 6.55 -18.62 2.76
N GLU A 17 6.54 -19.88 2.37
CA GLU A 17 5.44 -20.49 1.61
C GLU A 17 4.11 -20.42 2.35
N GLY A 18 4.10 -20.69 3.66
CA GLY A 18 2.91 -20.58 4.52
C GLY A 18 2.39 -19.13 4.57
N LEU A 19 3.27 -18.16 4.67
CA LEU A 19 2.92 -16.74 4.64
C LEU A 19 2.30 -16.34 3.31
N VAL A 20 2.93 -16.70 2.20
CA VAL A 20 2.42 -16.43 0.85
C VAL A 20 1.06 -17.09 0.62
N LYS A 21 0.89 -18.32 1.11
CA LYS A 21 -0.40 -19.04 1.03
C LYS A 21 -1.51 -18.31 1.79
N LYS A 22 -1.24 -17.82 3.00
CA LYS A 22 -2.19 -16.99 3.78
C LYS A 22 -2.54 -15.69 3.05
N GLN A 23 -1.54 -14.99 2.50
CA GLN A 23 -1.77 -13.76 1.73
C GLN A 23 -2.62 -14.03 0.48
N ARG A 24 -2.36 -15.11 -0.25
CA ARG A 24 -3.19 -15.50 -1.40
C ARG A 24 -4.62 -15.87 -1.01
N ALA A 25 -4.80 -16.56 0.11
CA ALA A 25 -6.14 -16.88 0.63
C ALA A 25 -6.90 -15.59 0.97
N TYR A 26 -6.26 -14.64 1.65
CA TYR A 26 -6.85 -13.34 1.96
C TYR A 26 -7.18 -12.55 0.69
N PHE A 27 -6.29 -12.50 -0.29
CA PHE A 27 -6.55 -11.83 -1.57
C PHE A 27 -7.79 -12.40 -2.28
N ARG A 28 -7.98 -13.74 -2.24
CA ARG A 28 -9.14 -14.41 -2.85
C ARG A 28 -10.48 -14.03 -2.21
N THR A 29 -10.50 -13.55 -0.98
CA THR A 29 -11.73 -13.04 -0.34
C THR A 29 -12.24 -11.75 -0.98
N GLN A 30 -11.42 -11.11 -1.83
CA GLN A 30 -11.70 -9.83 -2.49
C GLN A 30 -11.85 -8.64 -1.51
N ALA A 31 -11.54 -8.83 -0.22
CA ALA A 31 -11.68 -7.79 0.81
C ALA A 31 -10.90 -6.51 0.47
N THR A 32 -9.74 -6.65 -0.21
CA THR A 32 -8.90 -5.51 -0.61
C THR A 32 -9.35 -4.80 -1.89
N LYS A 33 -10.38 -5.30 -2.59
CA LYS A 33 -10.94 -4.62 -3.78
C LYS A 33 -11.73 -3.36 -3.41
N ASP A 34 -12.32 -3.32 -2.24
CA ASP A 34 -13.05 -2.16 -1.76
C ASP A 34 -12.10 -0.95 -1.61
N LEU A 35 -12.46 0.15 -2.26
CA LEU A 35 -11.69 1.39 -2.24
C LEU A 35 -11.60 1.97 -0.84
N GLU A 36 -12.68 1.93 -0.06
CA GLU A 36 -12.70 2.49 1.29
C GLU A 36 -11.81 1.70 2.27
N ILE A 37 -11.73 0.39 2.12
CA ILE A 37 -10.82 -0.44 2.93
C ILE A 37 -9.37 -0.03 2.67
N ARG A 38 -8.99 0.12 1.39
CA ARG A 38 -7.64 0.57 1.01
C ARG A 38 -7.37 2.00 1.47
N ARG A 39 -8.34 2.91 1.27
CA ARG A 39 -8.26 4.31 1.72
C ARG A 39 -8.01 4.41 3.22
N ASN A 40 -8.75 3.64 4.00
CA ASN A 40 -8.62 3.63 5.45
C ASN A 40 -7.28 3.02 5.89
N ALA A 41 -6.78 1.99 5.22
CA ALA A 41 -5.46 1.42 5.48
C ALA A 41 -4.34 2.46 5.24
N LEU A 42 -4.38 3.19 4.12
CA LEU A 42 -3.42 4.24 3.81
C LEU A 42 -3.50 5.43 4.79
N LYS A 43 -4.72 5.82 5.21
CA LYS A 43 -4.89 6.86 6.25
C LYS A 43 -4.29 6.43 7.58
N LYS A 44 -4.51 5.17 8.00
CA LYS A 44 -3.92 4.62 9.23
C LYS A 44 -2.39 4.60 9.15
N LEU A 45 -1.84 4.13 8.03
CA LEU A 45 -0.38 4.13 7.82
C LEU A 45 0.19 5.55 7.91
N ARG A 46 -0.46 6.52 7.25
CA ARG A 46 -0.03 7.93 7.30
C ARG A 46 -0.06 8.49 8.72
N SER A 47 -1.09 8.17 9.52
CA SER A 47 -1.16 8.58 10.92
C SER A 47 -0.04 7.94 11.72
N ALA A 48 0.14 6.63 11.62
CA ALA A 48 1.18 5.90 12.34
C ALA A 48 2.59 6.46 12.07
N ILE A 49 2.92 6.78 10.82
CA ILE A 49 4.22 7.39 10.48
C ILE A 49 4.38 8.75 11.16
N ARG A 50 3.34 9.58 11.21
CA ARG A 50 3.38 10.89 11.88
C ARG A 50 3.52 10.74 13.40
N ASP A 51 2.77 9.81 13.97
CA ASP A 51 2.76 9.58 15.41
C ASP A 51 4.12 9.03 15.90
N MET A 52 4.80 8.25 15.04
CA MET A 52 6.11 7.65 15.30
C MET A 52 7.30 8.43 14.70
N GLU A 53 7.09 9.61 14.16
CA GLU A 53 8.13 10.36 13.41
C GLU A 53 9.40 10.58 14.24
N ALA A 54 9.26 10.93 15.52
CA ALA A 54 10.40 11.13 16.41
C ALA A 54 11.21 9.84 16.64
N GLU A 55 10.54 8.69 16.78
CA GLU A 55 11.18 7.39 16.95
C GLU A 55 11.92 6.96 15.68
N ILE A 56 11.28 7.15 14.50
CA ILE A 56 11.89 6.86 13.20
C ILE A 56 13.13 7.72 12.99
N HIS A 57 13.07 9.01 13.32
CA HIS A 57 14.23 9.91 13.20
C HIS A 57 15.36 9.54 14.17
N ALA A 58 15.01 9.12 15.39
CA ALA A 58 16.01 8.63 16.35
C ALA A 58 16.71 7.37 15.86
N ALA A 59 15.99 6.43 15.26
CA ALA A 59 16.57 5.22 14.66
C ALA A 59 17.48 5.57 13.46
N LEU A 60 17.03 6.45 12.56
CA LEU A 60 17.83 6.90 11.42
C LEU A 60 19.09 7.66 11.84
N ARG A 61 19.02 8.38 12.95
CA ARG A 61 20.20 9.03 13.54
C ARG A 61 21.19 7.99 14.10
N ALA A 62 20.68 6.98 14.79
CA ALA A 62 21.54 5.93 15.36
C ALA A 62 22.24 5.11 14.26
N ASP A 63 21.54 4.74 13.19
CA ASP A 63 22.07 3.89 12.13
C ASP A 63 22.92 4.66 11.10
N LEU A 64 22.44 5.83 10.67
CA LEU A 64 22.99 6.57 9.52
C LEU A 64 23.53 7.95 9.90
N ASN A 65 23.45 8.34 11.18
CA ASN A 65 23.80 9.67 11.68
C ASN A 65 23.08 10.83 10.96
N LYS A 66 21.86 10.57 10.46
CA LYS A 66 21.03 11.60 9.78
C LYS A 66 20.53 12.61 10.80
N SER A 67 20.57 13.89 10.43
CA SER A 67 19.85 14.93 11.15
C SER A 67 18.33 14.77 10.98
N ASP A 68 17.51 15.36 11.86
CA ASP A 68 16.04 15.30 11.75
C ASP A 68 15.55 15.86 10.42
N MET A 69 16.19 16.92 9.92
CA MET A 69 15.87 17.52 8.65
C MET A 69 16.17 16.58 7.48
N GLU A 70 17.30 15.90 7.49
CA GLU A 70 17.66 14.91 6.46
C GLU A 70 16.73 13.69 6.52
N ALA A 71 16.44 13.18 7.73
CA ALA A 71 15.50 12.08 7.93
C ALA A 71 14.11 12.41 7.39
N TYR A 72 13.62 13.63 7.64
CA TYR A 72 12.36 14.09 7.09
C TYR A 72 12.42 14.20 5.56
N MET A 73 13.40 14.87 5.02
CA MET A 73 13.48 15.14 3.57
C MET A 73 13.69 13.87 2.73
N SER A 74 14.50 12.92 3.21
CA SER A 74 14.87 11.74 2.44
C SER A 74 14.03 10.49 2.76
N GLU A 75 13.31 10.48 3.88
CA GLU A 75 12.57 9.29 4.34
C GLU A 75 11.10 9.62 4.63
N THR A 76 10.78 10.11 5.85
CA THR A 76 9.40 10.24 6.30
C THR A 76 8.57 11.20 5.44
N GLY A 77 9.13 12.34 5.04
CA GLY A 77 8.45 13.34 4.23
C GLY A 77 8.12 12.83 2.82
N MET A 78 9.03 12.05 2.22
CA MET A 78 8.80 11.43 0.90
C MET A 78 7.65 10.43 0.97
N VAL A 79 7.65 9.54 1.99
CA VAL A 79 6.59 8.55 2.19
C VAL A 79 5.24 9.23 2.46
N LEU A 80 5.21 10.27 3.30
CA LEU A 80 3.99 11.03 3.59
C LEU A 80 3.44 11.75 2.34
N SER A 81 4.33 12.25 1.49
CA SER A 81 3.97 12.88 0.22
C SER A 81 3.34 11.85 -0.74
N GLU A 82 3.98 10.69 -0.89
CA GLU A 82 3.49 9.60 -1.73
C GLU A 82 2.12 9.09 -1.24
N LEU A 83 1.96 8.84 0.06
CA LEU A 83 0.68 8.45 0.64
C LEU A 83 -0.43 9.49 0.37
N THR A 84 -0.07 10.77 0.42
CA THR A 84 -1.02 11.85 0.13
C THR A 84 -1.40 11.85 -1.35
N TYR A 85 -0.45 11.62 -2.23
CA TYR A 85 -0.67 11.51 -3.66
C TYR A 85 -1.58 10.32 -3.99
N GLN A 86 -1.29 9.14 -3.45
CA GLN A 86 -2.11 7.94 -3.65
C GLN A 86 -3.55 8.15 -3.16
N LEU A 87 -3.73 8.70 -1.96
CA LEU A 87 -5.06 8.98 -1.40
C LEU A 87 -5.90 9.92 -2.27
N ARG A 88 -5.27 10.82 -3.03
CA ARG A 88 -5.96 11.73 -3.95
C ARG A 88 -6.34 11.10 -5.28
N HIS A 89 -5.54 10.14 -5.76
CA HIS A 89 -5.66 9.63 -7.13
C HIS A 89 -6.26 8.22 -7.21
N MET A 90 -6.41 7.51 -6.07
CA MET A 90 -6.84 6.11 -6.08
C MET A 90 -8.23 5.88 -6.71
N GLU A 91 -9.14 6.85 -6.66
CA GLU A 91 -10.44 6.78 -7.34
C GLU A 91 -10.28 6.81 -8.85
N GLN A 92 -9.43 7.72 -9.34
CA GLN A 92 -9.16 7.84 -10.76
C GLN A 92 -8.52 6.56 -11.31
N TRP A 93 -7.61 5.96 -10.57
CA TRP A 93 -6.93 4.71 -11.00
C TRP A 93 -7.86 3.49 -11.00
N GLN A 94 -8.92 3.53 -10.21
CA GLN A 94 -9.91 2.45 -10.20
C GLN A 94 -11.03 2.67 -11.22
N SER A 95 -11.12 3.86 -11.81
CA SER A 95 -12.16 4.16 -12.78
C SER A 95 -12.01 3.31 -14.05
N GLN A 96 -13.14 2.83 -14.56
CA GLN A 96 -13.19 2.13 -15.83
C GLN A 96 -13.14 3.13 -16.98
N SER A 97 -12.32 2.85 -17.99
CA SER A 97 -12.35 3.59 -19.24
C SER A 97 -13.27 2.88 -20.23
N ALA A 98 -14.41 3.50 -20.54
CA ALA A 98 -15.33 2.97 -21.53
C ALA A 98 -14.94 3.46 -22.94
N TYR A 99 -14.91 2.55 -23.90
CA TYR A 99 -14.71 2.86 -25.32
C TYR A 99 -16.01 2.62 -26.09
N ILE A 100 -16.42 3.60 -26.89
CA ILE A 100 -17.56 3.48 -27.80
C ILE A 100 -16.99 3.13 -29.17
N HIS A 101 -17.33 1.95 -29.67
CA HIS A 101 -16.99 1.56 -31.04
C HIS A 101 -18.05 2.07 -32.01
N HIS A 102 -17.68 3.03 -32.85
CA HIS A 102 -18.59 3.59 -33.83
C HIS A 102 -19.08 2.60 -34.92
N LEU A 103 -18.38 1.49 -35.12
CA LEU A 103 -18.73 0.49 -36.12
C LEU A 103 -19.78 -0.54 -35.67
N HIS A 104 -19.96 -0.73 -34.35
CA HIS A 104 -20.91 -1.69 -33.79
C HIS A 104 -21.69 -1.04 -32.65
N SER A 105 -22.83 -0.46 -32.98
CA SER A 105 -23.69 0.27 -32.02
C SER A 105 -24.26 -0.59 -30.89
N PHE A 106 -24.09 -1.91 -30.94
CA PHE A 106 -24.59 -2.85 -29.92
C PHE A 106 -23.51 -3.40 -28.98
N SER A 107 -22.21 -3.07 -29.19
CA SER A 107 -21.13 -3.53 -28.35
C SER A 107 -20.55 -2.40 -27.52
N LYS A 108 -20.32 -2.68 -26.21
CA LYS A 108 -19.59 -1.80 -25.29
C LYS A 108 -18.33 -2.54 -24.89
N SER A 109 -17.17 -1.88 -24.98
CA SER A 109 -15.93 -2.38 -24.41
C SER A 109 -15.39 -1.42 -23.37
N TRP A 110 -14.73 -1.96 -22.38
CA TRP A 110 -14.08 -1.16 -21.33
C TRP A 110 -12.76 -1.78 -20.92
N THR A 111 -11.87 -0.96 -20.43
CA THR A 111 -10.64 -1.39 -19.79
C THR A 111 -10.80 -1.22 -18.30
N GLN A 112 -10.47 -2.24 -17.54
CA GLN A 112 -10.49 -2.24 -16.08
C GLN A 112 -9.14 -2.69 -15.56
N PHE A 113 -8.59 -1.94 -14.61
CA PHE A 113 -7.38 -2.35 -13.92
C PHE A 113 -7.71 -3.40 -12.85
N GLU A 114 -6.96 -4.49 -12.86
CA GLU A 114 -7.05 -5.56 -11.87
C GLU A 114 -5.76 -5.63 -11.06
N PRO A 115 -5.84 -5.88 -9.74
CA PRO A 115 -4.65 -6.01 -8.91
C PRO A 115 -3.89 -7.31 -9.23
N TYR A 116 -2.55 -7.23 -9.23
CA TYR A 116 -1.69 -8.40 -9.48
C TYR A 116 -1.82 -9.50 -8.40
N GLY A 117 -2.28 -9.16 -7.22
CA GLY A 117 -2.40 -10.09 -6.09
C GLY A 117 -1.31 -9.86 -5.06
N VAL A 118 -0.66 -10.94 -4.63
CA VAL A 118 0.41 -10.87 -3.64
C VAL A 118 1.71 -10.48 -4.32
N VAL A 119 2.31 -9.40 -3.85
CA VAL A 119 3.55 -8.83 -4.38
C VAL A 119 4.56 -8.78 -3.24
N LEU A 120 5.83 -9.09 -3.54
CA LEU A 120 6.95 -8.85 -2.65
C LEU A 120 7.49 -7.43 -2.88
N VAL A 121 7.69 -6.70 -1.79
CA VAL A 121 8.27 -5.35 -1.77
C VAL A 121 9.51 -5.35 -0.90
#